data_743b04e631d06a999dd26b9d77b8b6ae
#
_entry.id   743b04e631d06a999dd26b9d77b8b6ae
#
_cell.length_a   1.000
_cell.length_b   1.000
_cell.length_c   1.000
_cell.angle_alpha   90.00
_cell.angle_beta   90.00
_cell.angle_gamma   90.00
#
_symmetry.space_group_name_H-M   'P 1'
#
loop_
_entity.id
_entity.type
_entity.pdbx_description
1 polymer ?
#
loop_
_entity_poly.entity_id
_entity_poly.type
_entity_poly.pdbx_seq_one_letter_code
_entity_poly.pdbx_strand_id
1 'polypeptide(L)'
;MIIAFARAAHGADASALFADGERAFAAGEYAEALRLFTAAREAGSTGPSSYYNIGVCQYRLRQFDAAEATFAMLADEFPAMRELAEYNRGLALRAGGNLAGARVAFERARQSTDEKIVALANGQLADLGPRVVADEARWTGYFASALGFDDNVALLNELVLASSEASSPLAEVLGVVTRDFGSRPLRFDASGYAVHYPDVGDFDQTALRLSLEGELSFGRWSLFVGPTLGRTTLNGEGFEELAGADMRLRRGFGDGFVFEARAVYDDTSAADSQFAYLDGWHRLLRLSVQHTGTARVRAAYDVERDDRADPGVSPSRERLGIFYQRRLSQTWSADATAAYRTSRYSAASVPREEQLLELTFAARRTLGREWTLGVEYQWFNNDSTVEDFAYDGQRFALGLSRSFYGP
;
A
#
# COMPACT_ATOMS: atom_id res chain seq x y z
N MET A 1 59.79 33.36 6.71
CA MET A 1 60.33 32.16 5.95
C MET A 1 60.02 30.82 6.63
N ILE A 2 59.66 30.78 7.92
CA ILE A 2 59.34 29.54 8.66
C ILE A 2 57.90 29.01 8.37
N ILE A 3 56.95 29.88 8.07
CA ILE A 3 55.55 29.50 7.82
C ILE A 3 55.34 28.79 6.43
N ALA A 4 56.22 29.08 5.44
CA ALA A 4 56.12 28.46 4.10
C ALA A 4 56.64 27.01 4.09
N PHE A 5 57.66 26.67 4.95
CA PHE A 5 58.17 25.30 5.07
C PHE A 5 57.23 24.36 5.82
N ALA A 6 56.54 24.83 6.85
CA ALA A 6 55.55 24.03 7.57
C ALA A 6 54.33 23.66 6.67
N ARG A 7 53.92 24.54 5.79
CA ARG A 7 52.83 24.32 4.86
C ARG A 7 53.19 23.33 3.72
N ALA A 8 54.46 23.30 3.29
CA ALA A 8 54.95 22.37 2.28
C ALA A 8 55.12 20.93 2.85
N ALA A 9 55.55 20.80 4.10
CA ALA A 9 55.67 19.49 4.77
C ALA A 9 54.29 18.87 5.03
N HIS A 10 53.28 19.64 5.48
CA HIS A 10 51.91 19.17 5.65
C HIS A 10 51.27 18.76 4.34
N GLY A 11 51.56 19.43 3.22
CA GLY A 11 51.04 19.07 1.90
C GLY A 11 51.58 17.75 1.34
N ALA A 12 52.84 17.41 1.65
CA ALA A 12 53.44 16.16 1.23
C ALA A 12 52.87 14.95 2.03
N ASP A 13 52.65 15.11 3.33
CA ASP A 13 52.03 14.08 4.17
C ASP A 13 50.56 13.86 3.77
N ALA A 14 49.81 14.93 3.48
CA ALA A 14 48.43 14.85 3.05
C ALA A 14 48.28 14.08 1.72
N SER A 15 49.20 14.33 0.77
CA SER A 15 49.18 13.65 -0.54
C SER A 15 49.54 12.15 -0.42
N ALA A 16 50.49 11.79 0.46
CA ALA A 16 50.81 10.41 0.72
C ALA A 16 49.65 9.65 1.38
N LEU A 17 49.04 10.23 2.40
CA LEU A 17 47.86 9.68 3.06
C LEU A 17 46.67 9.48 2.10
N PHE A 18 46.50 10.43 1.20
CA PHE A 18 45.43 10.32 0.18
C PHE A 18 45.69 9.16 -0.79
N ALA A 19 46.94 9.01 -1.29
CA ALA A 19 47.34 7.90 -2.17
C ALA A 19 47.22 6.54 -1.48
N ASP A 20 47.56 6.46 -0.17
CA ASP A 20 47.37 5.27 0.64
C ASP A 20 45.88 4.93 0.79
N GLY A 21 45.05 5.93 0.98
CA GLY A 21 43.59 5.79 1.02
C GLY A 21 43.03 5.23 -0.29
N GLU A 22 43.53 5.69 -1.45
CA GLU A 22 43.11 5.14 -2.77
C GLU A 22 43.53 3.67 -2.92
N ARG A 23 44.69 3.27 -2.42
CA ARG A 23 45.13 1.87 -2.44
C ARG A 23 44.27 0.98 -1.53
N ALA A 24 43.96 1.44 -0.33
CA ALA A 24 43.06 0.73 0.59
C ALA A 24 41.64 0.61 -0.01
N PHE A 25 41.17 1.67 -0.64
CA PHE A 25 39.86 1.65 -1.32
C PHE A 25 39.82 0.64 -2.47
N ALA A 26 40.86 0.61 -3.32
CA ALA A 26 40.98 -0.37 -4.40
C ALA A 26 41.09 -1.82 -3.90
N ALA A 27 41.65 -2.03 -2.72
CA ALA A 27 41.70 -3.33 -2.03
C ALA A 27 40.37 -3.73 -1.40
N GLY A 28 39.34 -2.83 -1.38
CA GLY A 28 38.05 -3.07 -0.71
C GLY A 28 38.08 -2.84 0.80
N GLU A 29 39.20 -2.33 1.34
CA GLU A 29 39.40 -2.04 2.76
C GLU A 29 38.82 -0.69 3.13
N TYR A 30 37.45 -0.56 2.99
CA TYR A 30 36.75 0.73 3.08
C TYR A 30 36.88 1.42 4.44
N ALA A 31 37.04 0.67 5.52
CA ALA A 31 37.23 1.26 6.86
C ALA A 31 38.63 1.92 6.98
N GLU A 32 39.67 1.27 6.46
CA GLU A 32 41.03 1.82 6.42
C GLU A 32 41.12 2.99 5.42
N ALA A 33 40.50 2.86 4.24
CA ALA A 33 40.40 3.95 3.28
C ALA A 33 39.74 5.20 3.89
N LEU A 34 38.63 5.03 4.63
CA LEU A 34 37.97 6.12 5.33
C LEU A 34 38.87 6.81 6.33
N ARG A 35 39.62 6.04 7.12
CA ARG A 35 40.59 6.56 8.11
C ARG A 35 41.68 7.38 7.41
N LEU A 36 42.24 6.86 6.32
CA LEU A 36 43.31 7.51 5.57
C LEU A 36 42.86 8.79 4.85
N PHE A 37 41.70 8.77 4.18
CA PHE A 37 41.13 9.97 3.55
C PHE A 37 40.78 11.04 4.57
N THR A 38 40.27 10.66 5.76
CA THR A 38 39.99 11.60 6.85
C THR A 38 41.27 12.23 7.36
N ALA A 39 42.33 11.43 7.60
CA ALA A 39 43.65 11.92 8.00
C ALA A 39 44.29 12.82 6.93
N ALA A 40 44.14 12.47 5.63
CA ALA A 40 44.62 13.32 4.55
C ALA A 40 43.91 14.70 4.55
N ARG A 41 42.62 14.72 4.82
CA ARG A 41 41.86 15.97 4.93
C ARG A 41 42.32 16.82 6.11
N GLU A 42 42.53 16.23 7.27
CA GLU A 42 43.05 16.89 8.47
C GLU A 42 44.49 17.43 8.25
N ALA A 43 45.32 16.71 7.44
CA ALA A 43 46.60 17.14 7.01
C ALA A 43 46.62 18.20 5.90
N GLY A 44 45.44 18.65 5.43
CA GLY A 44 45.30 19.76 4.49
C GLY A 44 44.85 19.36 3.06
N SER A 45 44.46 18.13 2.79
CA SER A 45 43.86 17.70 1.53
C SER A 45 42.36 18.08 1.52
N THR A 46 42.07 19.36 1.31
CA THR A 46 40.70 19.93 1.39
C THR A 46 39.97 20.02 0.06
N GLY A 47 40.49 19.36 -0.98
CA GLY A 47 39.87 19.35 -2.32
C GLY A 47 38.60 18.48 -2.40
N PRO A 48 37.81 18.63 -3.48
CA PRO A 48 36.54 17.91 -3.64
C PRO A 48 36.71 16.39 -3.64
N SER A 49 37.84 15.86 -4.11
CA SER A 49 38.15 14.42 -4.10
C SER A 49 38.20 13.83 -2.70
N SER A 50 38.63 14.59 -1.70
CA SER A 50 38.68 14.12 -0.32
C SER A 50 37.28 13.90 0.24
N TYR A 51 36.38 14.87 0.06
CA TYR A 51 34.97 14.72 0.46
C TYR A 51 34.28 13.60 -0.28
N TYR A 52 34.49 13.51 -1.60
CA TYR A 52 33.92 12.48 -2.43
C TYR A 52 34.30 11.07 -1.96
N ASN A 53 35.61 10.81 -1.77
CA ASN A 53 36.12 9.52 -1.35
C ASN A 53 35.68 9.14 0.07
N ILE A 54 35.64 10.10 0.99
CA ILE A 54 35.11 9.89 2.36
C ILE A 54 33.62 9.49 2.27
N GLY A 55 32.80 10.22 1.52
CA GLY A 55 31.38 9.92 1.36
C GLY A 55 31.13 8.54 0.73
N VAL A 56 31.94 8.17 -0.28
CA VAL A 56 31.87 6.83 -0.90
C VAL A 56 32.24 5.74 0.08
N CYS A 57 33.33 5.91 0.87
CA CYS A 57 33.72 4.95 1.91
C CYS A 57 32.60 4.75 2.96
N GLN A 58 32.03 5.86 3.46
CA GLN A 58 30.92 5.83 4.41
C GLN A 58 29.72 5.08 3.83
N TYR A 59 29.37 5.33 2.54
CA TYR A 59 28.31 4.61 1.84
C TYR A 59 28.58 3.10 1.77
N ARG A 60 29.81 2.70 1.39
CA ARG A 60 30.24 1.29 1.33
C ARG A 60 30.19 0.60 2.68
N LEU A 61 30.47 1.33 3.75
CA LEU A 61 30.37 0.88 5.15
C LEU A 61 28.94 0.92 5.70
N ARG A 62 27.95 1.28 4.88
CA ARG A 62 26.54 1.44 5.25
C ARG A 62 26.28 2.53 6.31
N GLN A 63 27.18 3.47 6.44
CA GLN A 63 27.05 4.66 7.29
C GLN A 63 26.29 5.75 6.51
N PHE A 64 25.02 5.49 6.20
CA PHE A 64 24.28 6.27 5.22
C PHE A 64 24.06 7.72 5.64
N ASP A 65 23.79 7.99 6.92
CA ASP A 65 23.60 9.35 7.43
C ASP A 65 24.90 10.17 7.35
N ALA A 66 26.05 9.56 7.66
CA ALA A 66 27.36 10.19 7.52
C ALA A 66 27.70 10.46 6.05
N ALA A 67 27.41 9.51 5.15
CA ALA A 67 27.62 9.68 3.71
C ALA A 67 26.75 10.83 3.15
N GLU A 68 25.49 10.90 3.57
CA GLU A 68 24.56 11.99 3.21
C GLU A 68 25.14 13.34 3.60
N ALA A 69 25.55 13.49 4.87
CA ALA A 69 26.12 14.73 5.37
C ALA A 69 27.41 15.13 4.62
N THR A 70 28.27 14.14 4.32
CA THR A 70 29.52 14.39 3.57
C THR A 70 29.25 14.83 2.14
N PHE A 71 28.30 14.20 1.44
CA PHE A 71 27.92 14.61 0.10
C PHE A 71 27.18 15.95 0.08
N ALA A 72 26.41 16.30 1.11
CA ALA A 72 25.82 17.62 1.26
C ALA A 72 26.92 18.70 1.35
N MET A 73 27.94 18.50 2.21
CA MET A 73 29.07 19.41 2.31
C MET A 73 29.81 19.54 0.96
N LEU A 74 30.01 18.43 0.25
CA LEU A 74 30.64 18.45 -1.09
C LEU A 74 29.84 19.31 -2.09
N ALA A 75 28.52 19.21 -2.07
CA ALA A 75 27.64 19.97 -2.96
C ALA A 75 27.67 21.48 -2.65
N ASP A 76 27.77 21.84 -1.37
CA ASP A 76 27.74 23.22 -0.90
C ASP A 76 29.12 23.91 -1.09
N GLU A 77 30.20 23.24 -0.76
CA GLU A 77 31.55 23.82 -0.83
C GLU A 77 32.14 23.83 -2.25
N PHE A 78 31.71 22.89 -3.13
CA PHE A 78 32.27 22.73 -4.48
C PHE A 78 31.17 22.77 -5.54
N PRO A 79 30.75 23.94 -6.00
CA PRO A 79 29.66 24.07 -6.99
C PRO A 79 29.87 23.28 -8.29
N ALA A 80 31.11 23.06 -8.72
CA ALA A 80 31.41 22.26 -9.90
C ALA A 80 31.15 20.74 -9.71
N MET A 81 31.00 20.29 -8.48
CA MET A 81 30.72 18.89 -8.13
C MET A 81 29.29 18.69 -7.62
N ARG A 82 28.48 19.77 -7.62
CA ARG A 82 27.15 19.81 -7.00
C ARG A 82 26.25 18.68 -7.48
N GLU A 83 26.09 18.53 -8.77
CA GLU A 83 25.13 17.58 -9.32
C GLU A 83 25.60 16.14 -9.10
N LEU A 84 26.90 15.86 -9.18
CA LEU A 84 27.45 14.56 -8.82
C LEU A 84 27.33 14.26 -7.33
N ALA A 85 27.55 15.26 -6.49
CA ALA A 85 27.40 15.15 -5.04
C ALA A 85 25.92 14.91 -4.67
N GLU A 86 24.98 15.63 -5.26
CA GLU A 86 23.54 15.42 -5.07
C GLU A 86 23.09 14.03 -5.55
N TYR A 87 23.65 13.51 -6.65
CA TYR A 87 23.37 12.14 -7.07
C TYR A 87 23.79 11.12 -6.00
N ASN A 88 25.02 11.22 -5.48
CA ASN A 88 25.52 10.32 -4.45
C ASN A 88 24.82 10.50 -3.10
N ARG A 89 24.44 11.73 -2.77
CA ARG A 89 23.56 12.07 -1.63
C ARG A 89 22.22 11.37 -1.74
N GLY A 90 21.62 11.40 -2.94
CA GLY A 90 20.39 10.67 -3.24
C GLY A 90 20.51 9.16 -3.03
N LEU A 91 21.64 8.57 -3.43
CA LEU A 91 21.92 7.15 -3.18
C LEU A 91 22.02 6.85 -1.68
N ALA A 92 22.70 7.70 -0.90
CA ALA A 92 22.84 7.54 0.55
C ALA A 92 21.48 7.66 1.25
N LEU A 93 20.68 8.68 0.92
CA LEU A 93 19.32 8.86 1.44
C LEU A 93 18.41 7.68 1.10
N ARG A 94 18.44 7.19 -0.15
CA ARG A 94 17.67 6.01 -0.58
C ARG A 94 18.05 4.76 0.21
N ALA A 95 19.34 4.52 0.38
CA ALA A 95 19.86 3.37 1.12
C ALA A 95 19.57 3.45 2.63
N GLY A 96 19.50 4.67 3.19
CA GLY A 96 19.08 4.97 4.55
C GLY A 96 17.55 4.91 4.76
N GLY A 97 16.76 4.80 3.67
CA GLY A 97 15.29 4.70 3.73
C GLY A 97 14.55 6.04 3.61
N ASN A 98 15.27 7.15 3.51
CA ASN A 98 14.67 8.48 3.28
C ASN A 98 14.38 8.69 1.78
N LEU A 99 13.28 8.08 1.29
CA LEU A 99 12.92 8.14 -0.14
C LEU A 99 12.52 9.54 -0.61
N ALA A 100 11.93 10.35 0.28
CA ALA A 100 11.55 11.72 -0.04
C ALA A 100 12.79 12.61 -0.25
N GLY A 101 13.74 12.55 0.68
CA GLY A 101 15.03 13.24 0.55
C GLY A 101 15.83 12.77 -0.65
N ALA A 102 15.86 11.46 -0.92
CA ALA A 102 16.51 10.88 -2.09
C ALA A 102 15.97 11.46 -3.40
N ARG A 103 14.66 11.57 -3.52
CA ARG A 103 14.02 12.16 -4.68
C ARG A 103 14.47 13.60 -4.91
N VAL A 104 14.45 14.44 -3.87
CA VAL A 104 14.88 15.84 -3.97
C VAL A 104 16.35 15.93 -4.45
N ALA A 105 17.20 15.08 -3.91
CA ALA A 105 18.60 15.02 -4.30
C ALA A 105 18.78 14.57 -5.77
N PHE A 106 18.06 13.56 -6.24
CA PHE A 106 18.10 13.12 -7.63
C PHE A 106 17.50 14.17 -8.59
N GLU A 107 16.45 14.91 -8.18
CA GLU A 107 15.90 16.00 -8.98
C GLU A 107 16.90 17.16 -9.15
N ARG A 108 17.73 17.44 -8.14
CA ARG A 108 18.83 18.39 -8.25
C ARG A 108 19.94 17.87 -9.15
N ALA A 109 20.33 16.59 -9.00
CA ALA A 109 21.32 15.96 -9.85
C ALA A 109 20.92 15.93 -11.33
N ARG A 110 19.62 15.78 -11.63
CA ARG A 110 19.07 15.83 -13.00
C ARG A 110 19.27 17.18 -13.71
N GLN A 111 19.58 18.25 -12.97
CA GLN A 111 19.87 19.56 -13.56
C GLN A 111 21.30 19.67 -14.09
N SER A 112 22.10 18.60 -14.04
CA SER A 112 23.46 18.54 -14.54
C SER A 112 23.53 18.79 -16.05
N THR A 113 24.63 19.36 -16.48
CA THR A 113 25.00 19.43 -17.91
C THR A 113 25.65 18.13 -18.40
N ASP A 114 26.03 17.22 -17.50
CA ASP A 114 26.55 15.90 -17.82
C ASP A 114 25.39 14.93 -18.07
N GLU A 115 25.20 14.51 -19.33
CA GLU A 115 24.15 13.60 -19.75
C GLU A 115 24.15 12.27 -18.99
N LYS A 116 25.34 11.81 -18.54
CA LYS A 116 25.46 10.57 -17.77
C LYS A 116 24.85 10.72 -16.37
N ILE A 117 25.11 11.85 -15.70
CA ILE A 117 24.50 12.15 -14.39
C ILE A 117 22.98 12.29 -14.56
N VAL A 118 22.51 12.98 -15.60
CA VAL A 118 21.08 13.12 -15.93
C VAL A 118 20.44 11.76 -16.14
N ALA A 119 21.04 10.88 -16.93
CA ALA A 119 20.52 9.53 -17.19
C ALA A 119 20.44 8.68 -15.92
N LEU A 120 21.49 8.72 -15.09
CA LEU A 120 21.54 8.01 -13.80
C LEU A 120 20.48 8.52 -12.83
N ALA A 121 20.33 9.84 -12.70
CA ALA A 121 19.32 10.47 -11.84
C ALA A 121 17.90 10.15 -12.31
N ASN A 122 17.63 10.19 -13.62
CA ASN A 122 16.33 9.79 -14.18
C ASN A 122 16.00 8.33 -13.91
N GLY A 123 16.98 7.41 -14.00
CA GLY A 123 16.81 6.01 -13.63
C GLY A 123 16.40 5.85 -12.17
N GLN A 124 17.10 6.55 -11.25
CA GLN A 124 16.76 6.51 -9.83
C GLN A 124 15.37 7.12 -9.53
N LEU A 125 14.99 8.20 -10.22
CA LEU A 125 13.67 8.81 -10.10
C LEU A 125 12.56 7.90 -10.61
N ALA A 126 12.79 7.17 -11.72
CA ALA A 126 11.87 6.18 -12.24
C ALA A 126 11.65 5.01 -11.24
N ASP A 127 12.73 4.53 -10.64
CA ASP A 127 12.68 3.49 -9.60
C ASP A 127 11.91 3.92 -8.34
N LEU A 128 12.00 5.22 -7.99
CA LEU A 128 11.24 5.78 -6.86
C LEU A 128 9.75 5.95 -7.19
N GLY A 129 9.34 5.73 -8.44
CA GLY A 129 7.97 5.94 -8.92
C GLY A 129 7.59 7.41 -9.10
N PRO A 130 6.36 7.75 -9.41
CA PRO A 130 5.92 9.14 -9.54
C PRO A 130 6.10 9.91 -8.24
N ARG A 131 6.41 11.21 -8.34
CA ARG A 131 6.53 12.10 -7.19
C ARG A 131 5.21 12.10 -6.43
N VAL A 132 5.16 11.49 -5.26
CA VAL A 132 4.16 11.83 -4.27
C VAL A 132 4.61 13.18 -3.70
N VAL A 133 3.98 14.26 -4.14
CA VAL A 133 4.24 15.60 -3.58
C VAL A 133 3.66 15.55 -2.16
N ALA A 134 4.51 15.31 -1.20
CA ALA A 134 4.14 15.14 0.20
C ALA A 134 3.62 16.45 0.86
N ASP A 135 3.60 17.55 0.12
CA ASP A 135 3.33 18.88 0.69
C ASP A 135 1.96 19.46 0.32
N GLU A 136 1.25 18.83 -0.62
CA GLU A 136 -0.10 19.25 -0.97
C GLU A 136 -1.11 18.18 -0.57
N ALA A 137 -2.12 18.61 0.18
CA ALA A 137 -3.27 17.77 0.50
C ALA A 137 -3.96 17.34 -0.81
N ARG A 138 -4.13 16.04 -1.01
CA ARG A 138 -4.66 15.50 -2.27
C ARG A 138 -5.92 14.71 -2.06
N TRP A 139 -6.84 14.90 -2.97
CA TRP A 139 -7.99 14.03 -3.12
C TRP A 139 -7.68 12.95 -4.16
N THR A 140 -7.98 11.72 -3.83
CA THR A 140 -8.09 10.63 -4.79
C THR A 140 -9.48 10.04 -4.67
N GLY A 141 -10.05 9.61 -5.77
CA GLY A 141 -11.37 9.01 -5.74
C GLY A 141 -11.55 7.96 -6.82
N TYR A 142 -12.51 7.09 -6.55
CA TYR A 142 -12.97 6.05 -7.45
C TYR A 142 -14.49 6.00 -7.37
N PHE A 143 -15.11 5.94 -8.52
CA PHE A 143 -16.55 5.72 -8.66
C PHE A 143 -16.76 4.57 -9.64
N ALA A 144 -17.69 3.69 -9.33
CA ALA A 144 -18.14 2.63 -10.22
C ALA A 144 -19.66 2.50 -10.18
N SER A 145 -20.24 2.15 -11.30
CA SER A 145 -21.62 1.71 -11.39
C SER A 145 -21.70 0.46 -12.27
N ALA A 146 -22.59 -0.45 -11.94
CA ALA A 146 -22.81 -1.64 -12.75
C ALA A 146 -24.30 -2.02 -12.79
N LEU A 147 -24.65 -2.69 -13.87
CA LEU A 147 -25.92 -3.38 -14.05
C LEU A 147 -25.61 -4.88 -14.24
N GLY A 148 -26.42 -5.72 -13.66
CA GLY A 148 -26.14 -7.14 -13.69
C GLY A 148 -27.36 -8.01 -13.39
N PHE A 149 -27.06 -9.25 -13.11
CA PHE A 149 -28.03 -10.26 -12.70
C PHE A 149 -27.37 -11.15 -11.64
N ASP A 150 -28.10 -11.43 -10.58
CA ASP A 150 -27.72 -12.31 -9.49
C ASP A 150 -28.77 -13.41 -9.38
N ASP A 151 -28.39 -14.67 -9.49
CA ASP A 151 -29.32 -15.78 -9.45
C ASP A 151 -29.58 -16.29 -8.02
N ASN A 152 -28.89 -15.71 -7.01
CA ASN A 152 -29.06 -16.13 -5.61
C ASN A 152 -28.82 -14.98 -4.60
N VAL A 153 -29.65 -13.93 -4.66
CA VAL A 153 -29.51 -12.69 -3.88
C VAL A 153 -29.63 -12.94 -2.37
N ALA A 154 -30.57 -13.80 -1.94
CA ALA A 154 -30.93 -13.98 -0.54
C ALA A 154 -29.83 -14.65 0.30
N LEU A 155 -29.03 -15.51 -0.31
CA LEU A 155 -28.05 -16.34 0.38
C LEU A 155 -26.65 -15.73 0.47
N LEU A 156 -26.38 -14.68 -0.32
CA LEU A 156 -25.13 -13.90 -0.19
C LEU A 156 -25.07 -13.02 1.06
N ASN A 157 -26.24 -12.69 1.64
CA ASN A 157 -26.30 -11.88 2.84
C ASN A 157 -26.43 -12.77 4.08
N GLU A 158 -25.31 -13.27 4.60
CA GLU A 158 -25.25 -14.15 5.77
C GLU A 158 -25.82 -13.54 7.05
N LEU A 159 -26.01 -12.24 7.09
CA LEU A 159 -26.61 -11.51 8.22
C LEU A 159 -28.12 -11.46 8.15
N VAL A 160 -28.69 -11.79 7.00
CA VAL A 160 -30.15 -11.87 6.81
C VAL A 160 -30.56 -13.32 6.86
N LEU A 161 -31.41 -13.66 7.83
CA LEU A 161 -31.94 -15.01 8.04
C LEU A 161 -33.03 -15.30 6.98
N ALA A 162 -32.65 -15.39 5.72
CA ALA A 162 -33.57 -15.68 4.60
C ALA A 162 -33.32 -17.12 4.11
N SER A 163 -34.41 -17.86 3.92
CA SER A 163 -34.39 -19.29 3.56
C SER A 163 -34.85 -19.59 2.13
N SER A 164 -34.92 -18.59 1.24
CA SER A 164 -35.40 -18.79 -0.13
C SER A 164 -34.40 -18.30 -1.16
N GLU A 165 -34.11 -19.14 -2.15
CA GLU A 165 -33.44 -18.74 -3.38
C GLU A 165 -34.23 -17.62 -4.05
N ALA A 166 -33.57 -16.51 -4.36
CA ALA A 166 -34.18 -15.40 -5.04
C ALA A 166 -33.22 -14.83 -6.09
N SER A 167 -33.66 -14.74 -7.31
CA SER A 167 -32.91 -14.16 -8.41
C SER A 167 -33.44 -12.79 -8.77
N SER A 168 -32.55 -11.86 -9.15
CA SER A 168 -32.97 -10.52 -9.58
C SER A 168 -31.92 -9.90 -10.51
N PRO A 169 -32.35 -9.04 -11.45
CA PRO A 169 -31.48 -8.01 -11.97
C PRO A 169 -30.91 -7.17 -10.83
N LEU A 170 -29.79 -6.53 -11.04
CA LEU A 170 -29.22 -5.62 -10.06
C LEU A 170 -28.71 -4.34 -10.70
N ALA A 171 -28.76 -3.27 -9.93
CA ALA A 171 -28.05 -2.03 -10.20
C ALA A 171 -27.24 -1.66 -8.97
N GLU A 172 -25.92 -1.40 -9.15
CA GLU A 172 -25.06 -1.05 -8.05
C GLU A 172 -24.20 0.16 -8.32
N VAL A 173 -23.84 0.86 -7.26
CA VAL A 173 -22.88 1.96 -7.28
C VAL A 173 -21.91 1.83 -6.11
N LEU A 174 -20.65 2.19 -6.36
CA LEU A 174 -19.58 2.25 -5.39
C LEU A 174 -18.84 3.57 -5.54
N GLY A 175 -18.64 4.27 -4.43
CA GLY A 175 -17.80 5.45 -4.35
C GLY A 175 -16.74 5.30 -3.28
N VAL A 176 -15.51 5.70 -3.58
CA VAL A 176 -14.43 5.80 -2.60
C VAL A 176 -13.74 7.14 -2.79
N VAL A 177 -13.54 7.86 -1.71
CA VAL A 177 -12.80 9.13 -1.69
C VAL A 177 -11.78 9.08 -0.58
N THR A 178 -10.56 9.44 -0.91
CA THR A 178 -9.45 9.54 0.04
C THR A 178 -8.90 10.95 0.05
N ARG A 179 -8.64 11.50 1.22
CA ARG A 179 -7.91 12.74 1.44
C ARG A 179 -6.61 12.48 2.18
N ASP A 180 -5.49 12.70 1.53
CA ASP A 180 -4.19 12.79 2.18
C ASP A 180 -3.93 14.24 2.56
N PHE A 181 -3.47 14.49 3.81
CA PHE A 181 -3.28 15.86 4.33
C PHE A 181 -1.85 16.38 4.14
N GLY A 182 -1.16 15.90 3.13
CA GLY A 182 0.17 16.37 2.73
C GLY A 182 1.24 16.09 3.79
N SER A 183 1.83 17.14 4.36
CA SER A 183 2.88 17.04 5.39
C SER A 183 2.40 16.46 6.72
N ARG A 184 1.10 16.42 6.97
CA ARG A 184 0.53 15.77 8.15
C ARG A 184 0.38 14.28 7.88
N PRO A 185 0.82 13.40 8.78
CA PRO A 185 0.70 11.96 8.63
C PRO A 185 -0.75 11.49 8.92
N LEU A 186 -1.71 12.12 8.26
CA LEU A 186 -3.15 11.86 8.40
C LEU A 186 -3.78 11.57 7.04
N ARG A 187 -4.70 10.63 7.03
CA ARG A 187 -5.49 10.22 5.88
C ARG A 187 -6.95 10.05 6.28
N PHE A 188 -7.84 10.67 5.54
CA PHE A 188 -9.28 10.44 5.65
C PHE A 188 -9.74 9.59 4.46
N ASP A 189 -10.51 8.55 4.72
CA ASP A 189 -11.17 7.74 3.69
C ASP A 189 -12.68 7.74 3.95
N ALA A 190 -13.45 7.87 2.87
CA ALA A 190 -14.89 7.69 2.86
C ALA A 190 -15.25 6.72 1.72
N SER A 191 -16.08 5.72 2.01
CA SER A 191 -16.62 4.83 1.00
C SER A 191 -18.11 4.68 1.15
N GLY A 192 -18.83 4.62 0.02
CA GLY A 192 -20.26 4.38 -0.04
C GLY A 192 -20.56 3.32 -1.10
N TYR A 193 -21.47 2.44 -0.77
CA TYR A 193 -21.97 1.38 -1.65
C TYR A 193 -23.49 1.36 -1.61
N ALA A 194 -24.13 1.09 -2.73
CA ALA A 194 -25.56 0.81 -2.81
C ALA A 194 -25.83 -0.24 -3.88
N VAL A 195 -26.72 -1.16 -3.58
CA VAL A 195 -27.27 -2.14 -4.53
C VAL A 195 -28.77 -2.14 -4.45
N HIS A 196 -29.42 -2.22 -5.61
CA HIS A 196 -30.85 -2.31 -5.78
C HIS A 196 -31.20 -3.55 -6.60
N TYR A 197 -32.16 -4.32 -6.09
CA TYR A 197 -32.68 -5.55 -6.68
C TYR A 197 -34.16 -5.36 -7.02
N PRO A 198 -34.53 -5.01 -8.27
CA PRO A 198 -35.89 -4.68 -8.64
C PRO A 198 -36.96 -5.74 -8.30
N ASP A 199 -36.55 -7.03 -8.31
CA ASP A 199 -37.51 -8.13 -8.09
C ASP A 199 -37.58 -8.56 -6.61
N VAL A 200 -36.57 -8.19 -5.80
CA VAL A 200 -36.45 -8.58 -4.37
C VAL A 200 -35.91 -7.43 -3.54
N GLY A 201 -36.62 -6.29 -3.54
CA GLY A 201 -36.21 -5.04 -2.90
C GLY A 201 -35.95 -5.16 -1.39
N ASP A 202 -36.42 -6.20 -0.71
CA ASP A 202 -36.12 -6.47 0.69
C ASP A 202 -34.59 -6.67 0.94
N PHE A 203 -33.81 -6.96 -0.11
CA PHE A 203 -32.37 -7.08 -0.07
C PHE A 203 -31.62 -5.84 -0.58
N ASP A 204 -32.32 -4.77 -0.88
CA ASP A 204 -31.70 -3.48 -1.23
C ASP A 204 -30.82 -3.01 -0.07
N GLN A 205 -29.57 -2.70 -0.37
CA GLN A 205 -28.61 -2.34 0.66
C GLN A 205 -27.88 -1.04 0.32
N THR A 206 -27.68 -0.21 1.35
CA THR A 206 -26.71 0.89 1.28
C THR A 206 -25.73 0.79 2.44
N ALA A 207 -24.47 1.12 2.19
CA ALA A 207 -23.43 1.15 3.23
C ALA A 207 -22.58 2.41 3.08
N LEU A 208 -22.26 3.03 4.19
CA LEU A 208 -21.31 4.13 4.30
C LEU A 208 -20.26 3.77 5.34
N ARG A 209 -18.97 3.96 5.01
CA ARG A 209 -17.87 3.80 5.97
C ARG A 209 -16.96 5.02 5.89
N LEU A 210 -16.57 5.53 7.05
CA LEU A 210 -15.64 6.64 7.22
C LEU A 210 -14.46 6.16 8.07
N SER A 211 -13.24 6.60 7.73
CA SER A 211 -12.08 6.36 8.58
C SER A 211 -11.14 7.57 8.58
N LEU A 212 -10.44 7.76 9.68
CA LEU A 212 -9.37 8.74 9.82
C LEU A 212 -8.15 8.04 10.38
N GLU A 213 -7.11 7.90 9.57
CA GLU A 213 -5.90 7.16 9.93
C GLU A 213 -4.72 8.09 10.15
N GLY A 214 -3.91 7.82 11.18
CA GLY A 214 -2.60 8.38 11.37
C GLY A 214 -1.52 7.44 10.82
N GLU A 215 -0.50 7.97 10.16
CA GLU A 215 0.67 7.20 9.71
C GLU A 215 1.86 7.41 10.64
N LEU A 216 2.47 6.31 11.07
CA LEU A 216 3.73 6.26 11.81
C LEU A 216 4.73 5.46 10.98
N SER A 217 5.81 6.09 10.54
CA SER A 217 6.87 5.44 9.77
C SER A 217 8.09 5.15 10.64
N PHE A 218 8.61 3.91 10.62
CA PHE A 218 9.80 3.48 11.33
C PHE A 218 10.64 2.52 10.46
N GLY A 219 11.78 3.02 10.00
CA GLY A 219 12.64 2.32 9.06
C GLY A 219 11.92 2.05 7.74
N ARG A 220 11.69 0.77 7.41
CA ARG A 220 10.95 0.35 6.19
C ARG A 220 9.49 0.00 6.44
N TRP A 221 9.00 0.22 7.64
CA TRP A 221 7.63 -0.08 8.02
C TRP A 221 6.80 1.20 8.09
N SER A 222 5.56 1.13 7.63
CA SER A 222 4.52 2.13 7.87
C SER A 222 3.39 1.48 8.67
N LEU A 223 3.04 2.07 9.78
CA LEU A 223 1.89 1.72 10.60
C LEU A 223 0.82 2.78 10.39
N PHE A 224 -0.35 2.36 9.95
CA PHE A 224 -1.55 3.18 9.85
C PHE A 224 -2.50 2.75 10.95
N VAL A 225 -3.06 3.68 11.68
CA VAL A 225 -4.02 3.39 12.76
C VAL A 225 -5.03 4.52 12.90
N GLY A 226 -6.28 4.17 13.10
CA GLY A 226 -7.32 5.16 13.32
C GLY A 226 -8.72 4.60 13.52
N PRO A 227 -9.66 5.46 13.96
CA PRO A 227 -11.05 5.11 14.13
C PRO A 227 -11.77 4.90 12.81
N THR A 228 -12.78 4.06 12.85
CA THR A 228 -13.73 3.82 11.77
C THR A 228 -15.16 3.97 12.28
N LEU A 229 -16.03 4.50 11.42
CA LEU A 229 -17.47 4.58 11.63
C LEU A 229 -18.17 4.03 10.39
N GLY A 230 -19.29 3.39 10.55
CA GLY A 230 -20.08 2.89 9.44
C GLY A 230 -21.56 2.81 9.76
N ARG A 231 -22.36 2.78 8.71
CA ARG A 231 -23.79 2.55 8.78
C ARG A 231 -24.24 1.79 7.54
N THR A 232 -25.05 0.77 7.75
CA THR A 232 -25.68 -0.02 6.69
C THR A 232 -27.21 0.11 6.81
N THR A 233 -27.89 0.18 5.69
CA THR A 233 -29.36 0.07 5.63
C THR A 233 -29.75 -1.17 4.83
N LEU A 234 -30.85 -1.77 5.15
CA LEU A 234 -31.47 -2.88 4.42
C LEU A 234 -32.92 -2.49 4.09
N ASN A 235 -33.32 -2.56 2.84
CA ASN A 235 -34.65 -2.12 2.35
C ASN A 235 -35.00 -0.68 2.81
N GLY A 236 -33.98 0.22 2.87
CA GLY A 236 -34.17 1.59 3.33
C GLY A 236 -34.25 1.79 4.84
N GLU A 237 -34.34 0.72 5.64
CA GLU A 237 -34.34 0.76 7.10
C GLU A 237 -32.92 0.67 7.65
N GLY A 238 -32.68 1.24 8.85
CA GLY A 238 -31.39 1.15 9.50
C GLY A 238 -31.10 -0.31 9.92
N PHE A 239 -30.04 -0.90 9.38
CA PHE A 239 -29.67 -2.29 9.64
C PHE A 239 -28.64 -2.38 10.75
N GLU A 240 -27.46 -1.81 10.55
CA GLU A 240 -26.39 -1.79 11.55
C GLU A 240 -25.61 -0.46 11.54
N GLU A 241 -25.09 -0.10 12.70
CA GLU A 241 -24.09 0.95 12.89
C GLU A 241 -22.83 0.31 13.49
N LEU A 242 -21.66 0.75 13.02
CA LEU A 242 -20.40 0.27 13.55
C LEU A 242 -19.51 1.42 13.99
N ALA A 243 -18.81 1.23 15.09
CA ALA A 243 -17.75 2.09 15.58
C ALA A 243 -16.54 1.23 15.94
N GLY A 244 -15.38 1.54 15.39
CA GLY A 244 -14.25 0.66 15.57
C GLY A 244 -12.91 1.32 15.30
N ALA A 245 -11.90 0.46 15.12
CA ALA A 245 -10.54 0.86 14.79
C ALA A 245 -9.96 -0.08 13.73
N ASP A 246 -9.17 0.52 12.83
CA ASP A 246 -8.38 -0.15 11.81
C ASP A 246 -6.90 0.10 12.08
N MET A 247 -6.09 -0.93 12.01
CA MET A 247 -4.64 -0.87 12.14
C MET A 247 -4.01 -1.65 11.00
N ARG A 248 -3.11 -1.01 10.23
CA ARG A 248 -2.39 -1.63 9.12
C ARG A 248 -0.90 -1.43 9.25
N LEU A 249 -0.16 -2.51 9.31
CA LEU A 249 1.30 -2.53 9.26
C LEU A 249 1.74 -2.96 7.87
N ARG A 250 2.52 -2.10 7.20
CA ARG A 250 2.94 -2.32 5.82
C ARG A 250 4.45 -2.24 5.67
N ARG A 251 5.00 -3.09 4.82
CA ARG A 251 6.41 -3.06 4.43
C ARG A 251 6.60 -3.42 2.97
N GLY A 252 7.36 -2.58 2.24
CA GLY A 252 7.88 -2.92 0.92
C GLY A 252 9.18 -3.70 1.02
N PHE A 253 9.33 -4.73 0.16
CA PHE A 253 10.58 -5.44 -0.07
C PHE A 253 11.07 -5.13 -1.48
N GLY A 254 12.36 -5.35 -1.76
CA GLY A 254 12.89 -5.21 -3.13
C GLY A 254 12.04 -5.97 -4.15
N ASP A 255 12.16 -5.60 -5.42
CA ASP A 255 11.52 -6.28 -6.56
C ASP A 255 9.97 -6.31 -6.56
N GLY A 256 9.34 -5.26 -5.99
CA GLY A 256 7.89 -5.04 -6.11
C GLY A 256 7.01 -5.84 -5.14
N PHE A 257 7.58 -6.47 -4.10
CA PHE A 257 6.82 -7.12 -3.05
C PHE A 257 6.38 -6.15 -1.96
N VAL A 258 5.14 -6.29 -1.50
CA VAL A 258 4.57 -5.58 -0.36
C VAL A 258 3.92 -6.59 0.58
N PHE A 259 4.33 -6.60 1.83
CA PHE A 259 3.64 -7.28 2.92
C PHE A 259 2.73 -6.30 3.65
N GLU A 260 1.54 -6.77 4.04
CA GLU A 260 0.61 -6.01 4.87
C GLU A 260 -0.03 -6.95 5.89
N ALA A 261 -0.04 -6.52 7.16
CA ALA A 261 -0.84 -7.08 8.23
C ALA A 261 -1.89 -6.05 8.63
N ARG A 262 -3.18 -6.41 8.63
CA ARG A 262 -4.30 -5.53 9.01
C ARG A 262 -5.08 -6.17 10.14
N ALA A 263 -5.37 -5.40 11.19
CA ALA A 263 -6.25 -5.77 12.27
C ALA A 263 -7.42 -4.78 12.31
N VAL A 264 -8.64 -5.31 12.41
CA VAL A 264 -9.88 -4.54 12.54
C VAL A 264 -10.60 -4.97 13.80
N TYR A 265 -11.13 -4.02 14.53
CA TYR A 265 -12.07 -4.24 15.63
C TYR A 265 -13.23 -3.29 15.44
N ASP A 266 -14.42 -3.82 15.29
CA ASP A 266 -15.65 -3.04 15.17
C ASP A 266 -16.62 -3.50 16.28
N ASP A 267 -17.14 -2.53 17.04
CA ASP A 267 -18.32 -2.68 17.87
C ASP A 267 -19.54 -2.36 17.02
N THR A 268 -20.49 -3.26 16.94
CA THR A 268 -21.66 -3.16 16.07
C THR A 268 -22.90 -3.08 16.92
N SER A 269 -23.76 -2.15 16.58
CA SER A 269 -25.11 -2.02 17.15
C SER A 269 -26.17 -2.06 16.06
N ALA A 270 -27.28 -2.68 16.34
CA ALA A 270 -28.45 -2.62 15.46
C ALA A 270 -28.96 -1.18 15.38
N ALA A 271 -29.22 -0.69 14.17
CA ALA A 271 -29.79 0.64 13.95
C ALA A 271 -31.30 0.65 14.20
N ASP A 272 -31.97 -0.51 14.14
CA ASP A 272 -33.35 -0.72 14.51
C ASP A 272 -33.48 -1.96 15.39
N SER A 273 -34.40 -1.95 16.35
CA SER A 273 -34.57 -3.02 17.36
C SER A 273 -34.91 -4.39 16.76
N GLN A 274 -35.49 -4.46 15.58
CA GLN A 274 -35.75 -5.73 14.88
C GLN A 274 -34.46 -6.47 14.52
N PHE A 275 -33.36 -5.76 14.41
CA PHE A 275 -32.03 -6.29 14.09
C PHE A 275 -31.12 -6.43 15.34
N ALA A 276 -31.68 -6.33 16.54
CA ALA A 276 -30.90 -6.43 17.82
C ALA A 276 -30.04 -7.70 17.94
N TYR A 277 -30.31 -8.72 17.15
CA TYR A 277 -29.49 -9.92 17.04
C TYR A 277 -28.08 -9.67 16.50
N LEU A 278 -27.84 -8.50 15.86
CA LEU A 278 -26.55 -8.07 15.33
C LEU A 278 -25.67 -7.37 16.37
N ASP A 279 -26.22 -6.96 17.53
CA ASP A 279 -25.44 -6.28 18.57
C ASP A 279 -24.25 -7.13 19.01
N GLY A 280 -23.07 -6.53 19.06
CA GLY A 280 -21.87 -7.23 19.47
C GLY A 280 -20.62 -6.70 18.81
N TRP A 281 -19.64 -7.55 18.58
CA TRP A 281 -18.39 -7.12 18.01
C TRP A 281 -17.88 -8.04 16.89
N HIS A 282 -17.06 -7.46 16.02
CA HIS A 282 -16.36 -8.12 14.92
C HIS A 282 -14.86 -7.89 15.04
N ARG A 283 -14.06 -8.91 14.80
CA ARG A 283 -12.58 -8.87 14.75
C ARG A 283 -12.08 -9.53 13.48
N LEU A 284 -11.13 -8.86 12.81
CA LEU A 284 -10.45 -9.40 11.65
C LEU A 284 -8.95 -9.23 11.80
N LEU A 285 -8.19 -10.28 11.52
CA LEU A 285 -6.76 -10.23 11.23
C LEU A 285 -6.54 -10.71 9.81
N ARG A 286 -5.97 -9.85 8.96
CA ARG A 286 -5.58 -10.17 7.58
C ARG A 286 -4.08 -10.08 7.42
N LEU A 287 -3.48 -11.11 6.87
CA LEU A 287 -2.08 -11.11 6.41
C LEU A 287 -2.09 -11.19 4.89
N SER A 288 -1.37 -10.30 4.21
CA SER A 288 -1.30 -10.35 2.75
C SER A 288 0.09 -10.05 2.21
N VAL A 289 0.40 -10.66 1.08
CA VAL A 289 1.58 -10.38 0.28
C VAL A 289 1.14 -10.06 -1.14
N GLN A 290 1.60 -8.94 -1.66
CA GLN A 290 1.36 -8.50 -3.03
C GLN A 290 2.68 -8.39 -3.77
N HIS A 291 2.73 -8.88 -5.00
CA HIS A 291 3.80 -8.61 -5.95
C HIS A 291 3.23 -7.82 -7.14
N THR A 292 3.98 -6.81 -7.58
CA THR A 292 3.64 -5.98 -8.74
C THR A 292 4.81 -5.98 -9.71
N GLY A 293 4.64 -6.71 -10.83
CA GLY A 293 5.60 -6.80 -11.93
C GLY A 293 4.83 -6.71 -13.25
N THR A 294 5.06 -7.65 -14.17
CA THR A 294 4.28 -7.81 -15.42
C THR A 294 2.81 -8.18 -15.16
N ALA A 295 2.55 -8.78 -14.01
CA ALA A 295 1.23 -9.00 -13.44
C ALA A 295 1.23 -8.54 -11.98
N ARG A 296 0.05 -8.21 -11.45
CA ARG A 296 -0.18 -8.03 -10.02
C ARG A 296 -0.74 -9.32 -9.45
N VAL A 297 -0.08 -9.86 -8.44
CA VAL A 297 -0.55 -11.03 -7.70
C VAL A 297 -0.66 -10.66 -6.24
N ARG A 298 -1.76 -11.00 -5.58
CA ARG A 298 -1.94 -10.83 -4.15
C ARG A 298 -2.47 -12.13 -3.55
N ALA A 299 -1.81 -12.62 -2.51
CA ALA A 299 -2.34 -13.66 -1.64
C ALA A 299 -2.69 -13.05 -0.29
N ALA A 300 -3.83 -13.44 0.28
CA ALA A 300 -4.28 -12.97 1.59
C ALA A 300 -4.85 -14.14 2.40
N TYR A 301 -4.57 -14.13 3.69
CA TYR A 301 -5.14 -15.03 4.67
C TYR A 301 -5.81 -14.22 5.77
N ASP A 302 -7.09 -14.49 6.00
CA ASP A 302 -7.95 -13.80 6.96
C ASP A 302 -8.33 -14.76 8.07
N VAL A 303 -8.29 -14.27 9.30
CA VAL A 303 -8.91 -14.88 10.49
C VAL A 303 -9.91 -13.88 11.03
N GLU A 304 -11.17 -14.28 11.10
CA GLU A 304 -12.29 -13.43 11.48
C GLU A 304 -13.10 -14.08 12.59
N ARG A 305 -13.63 -13.27 13.47
CA ARG A 305 -14.52 -13.71 14.53
C ARG A 305 -15.59 -12.67 14.81
N ASP A 306 -16.81 -13.09 14.70
CA ASP A 306 -18.00 -12.37 15.17
C ASP A 306 -18.45 -12.91 16.53
N ASP A 307 -18.95 -12.01 17.37
CA ASP A 307 -19.60 -12.33 18.63
C ASP A 307 -20.80 -11.39 18.77
N ARG A 308 -21.93 -11.85 18.27
CA ARG A 308 -23.18 -11.13 18.16
C ARG A 308 -24.16 -11.60 19.22
N ALA A 309 -25.23 -10.84 19.47
CA ALA A 309 -26.29 -11.23 20.41
C ALA A 309 -26.95 -12.57 20.02
N ASP A 310 -27.07 -12.85 18.71
CA ASP A 310 -27.46 -14.16 18.22
C ASP A 310 -26.24 -15.00 17.83
N PRO A 311 -26.01 -16.13 18.48
CA PRO A 311 -24.94 -17.07 18.10
C PRO A 311 -25.11 -17.65 16.70
N GLY A 312 -26.30 -17.63 16.11
CA GLY A 312 -26.57 -18.08 14.74
C GLY A 312 -25.88 -17.25 13.68
N VAL A 313 -25.50 -16.00 14.01
CA VAL A 313 -24.75 -15.05 13.16
C VAL A 313 -23.37 -14.70 13.76
N SER A 314 -22.82 -15.57 14.60
CA SER A 314 -21.54 -15.39 15.32
C SER A 314 -20.49 -16.44 14.93
N PRO A 315 -20.03 -16.47 13.65
CA PRO A 315 -19.03 -17.45 13.22
C PRO A 315 -17.61 -17.10 13.62
N SER A 316 -16.78 -18.13 13.66
CA SER A 316 -15.33 -18.00 13.46
C SER A 316 -15.00 -18.41 12.03
N ARG A 317 -14.29 -17.54 11.29
CA ARG A 317 -13.99 -17.74 9.87
C ARG A 317 -12.49 -17.72 9.60
N GLU A 318 -12.09 -18.53 8.64
CA GLU A 318 -10.77 -18.49 8.03
C GLU A 318 -10.95 -18.39 6.51
N ARG A 319 -10.23 -17.48 5.84
CA ARG A 319 -10.34 -17.29 4.40
C ARG A 319 -8.96 -17.19 3.78
N LEU A 320 -8.72 -17.97 2.74
CA LEU A 320 -7.57 -17.83 1.84
C LEU A 320 -8.05 -17.25 0.52
N GLY A 321 -7.42 -16.16 0.08
CA GLY A 321 -7.75 -15.52 -1.19
C GLY A 321 -6.51 -15.30 -2.06
N ILE A 322 -6.65 -15.50 -3.36
CA ILE A 322 -5.63 -15.18 -4.36
C ILE A 322 -6.26 -14.31 -5.43
N PHE A 323 -5.64 -13.17 -5.68
CA PHE A 323 -5.99 -12.24 -6.76
C PHE A 323 -4.87 -12.19 -7.78
N TYR A 324 -5.21 -12.27 -9.06
CA TYR A 324 -4.32 -12.14 -10.19
C TYR A 324 -4.86 -11.09 -11.16
N GLN A 325 -4.02 -10.14 -11.58
CA GLN A 325 -4.36 -9.14 -12.60
C GLN A 325 -3.23 -9.02 -13.61
N ARG A 326 -3.58 -9.02 -14.89
CA ARG A 326 -2.61 -8.83 -15.97
C ARG A 326 -3.12 -7.84 -17.00
N ARG A 327 -2.23 -6.94 -17.42
CA ARG A 327 -2.47 -6.11 -18.60
C ARG A 327 -2.25 -6.97 -19.85
N LEU A 328 -3.26 -7.06 -20.71
CA LEU A 328 -3.23 -7.83 -21.96
C LEU A 328 -2.80 -6.97 -23.15
N SER A 329 -3.13 -5.65 -23.08
CA SER A 329 -2.73 -4.66 -24.07
C SER A 329 -2.65 -3.27 -23.42
N GLN A 330 -2.46 -2.21 -24.20
CA GLN A 330 -2.48 -0.83 -23.68
C GLN A 330 -3.83 -0.45 -23.06
N THR A 331 -4.91 -1.05 -23.52
CA THR A 331 -6.28 -0.70 -23.09
C THR A 331 -7.01 -1.85 -22.39
N TRP A 332 -6.56 -3.10 -22.49
CA TRP A 332 -7.23 -4.24 -21.91
C TRP A 332 -6.44 -4.83 -20.73
N SER A 333 -7.15 -5.17 -19.68
CA SER A 333 -6.68 -5.99 -18.56
C SER A 333 -7.68 -7.10 -18.23
N ALA A 334 -7.19 -8.18 -17.64
CA ALA A 334 -8.00 -9.24 -17.08
C ALA A 334 -7.60 -9.49 -15.64
N ASP A 335 -8.60 -9.81 -14.82
CA ASP A 335 -8.43 -10.16 -13.42
C ASP A 335 -9.08 -11.51 -13.14
N ALA A 336 -8.53 -12.23 -12.20
CA ALA A 336 -9.11 -13.43 -11.63
C ALA A 336 -8.92 -13.42 -10.10
N THR A 337 -9.96 -13.79 -9.38
CA THR A 337 -9.92 -14.00 -7.93
C THR A 337 -10.41 -15.41 -7.62
N ALA A 338 -9.71 -16.11 -6.72
CA ALA A 338 -10.18 -17.33 -6.12
C ALA A 338 -10.11 -17.15 -4.60
N ALA A 339 -11.18 -17.50 -3.89
CA ALA A 339 -11.22 -17.45 -2.44
C ALA A 339 -11.91 -18.71 -1.88
N TYR A 340 -11.34 -19.23 -0.80
CA TYR A 340 -11.91 -20.33 -0.05
C TYR A 340 -12.06 -19.90 1.41
N ARG A 341 -13.25 -20.06 1.96
CA ARG A 341 -13.60 -19.65 3.33
C ARG A 341 -14.23 -20.82 4.07
N THR A 342 -13.77 -21.05 5.29
CA THR A 342 -14.44 -21.91 6.25
C THR A 342 -15.09 -21.06 7.34
N SER A 343 -16.34 -21.38 7.70
CA SER A 343 -17.09 -20.70 8.76
C SER A 343 -17.59 -21.73 9.76
N ARG A 344 -17.38 -21.49 11.06
CA ARG A 344 -17.85 -22.38 12.13
C ARG A 344 -18.79 -21.62 13.06
N TYR A 345 -20.00 -22.09 13.18
CA TYR A 345 -21.06 -21.56 14.04
C TYR A 345 -21.29 -22.51 15.24
N SER A 346 -20.25 -22.66 16.08
CA SER A 346 -20.24 -23.65 17.18
C SER A 346 -21.22 -23.35 18.31
N ALA A 347 -21.58 -22.10 18.51
CA ALA A 347 -22.47 -21.62 19.54
C ALA A 347 -23.94 -21.44 19.06
N ALA A 348 -24.22 -21.64 17.78
CA ALA A 348 -25.57 -21.57 17.23
C ALA A 348 -26.46 -22.65 17.83
N SER A 349 -27.78 -22.45 17.84
CA SER A 349 -28.78 -23.43 18.29
C SER A 349 -28.67 -24.74 17.50
N VAL A 350 -28.31 -24.67 16.23
CA VAL A 350 -27.92 -25.79 15.38
C VAL A 350 -26.46 -25.53 14.95
N PRO A 351 -25.47 -26.16 15.59
CA PRO A 351 -24.08 -25.99 15.23
C PRO A 351 -23.81 -26.44 13.78
N ARG A 352 -23.06 -25.63 13.02
CA ARG A 352 -22.77 -25.93 11.63
C ARG A 352 -21.38 -25.48 11.23
N GLU A 353 -20.86 -26.14 10.19
CA GLU A 353 -19.66 -25.72 9.47
C GLU A 353 -20.02 -25.49 8.01
N GLU A 354 -19.48 -24.43 7.44
CA GLU A 354 -19.69 -24.03 6.04
C GLU A 354 -18.36 -23.87 5.31
N GLN A 355 -18.34 -24.20 4.02
CA GLN A 355 -17.19 -24.11 3.16
C GLN A 355 -17.60 -23.39 1.88
N LEU A 356 -17.19 -22.13 1.73
CA LEU A 356 -17.50 -21.31 0.56
C LEU A 356 -16.30 -21.24 -0.37
N LEU A 357 -16.50 -21.61 -1.63
CA LEU A 357 -15.58 -21.36 -2.75
C LEU A 357 -16.16 -20.26 -3.64
N GLU A 358 -15.38 -19.21 -3.86
CA GLU A 358 -15.73 -18.10 -4.74
C GLU A 358 -14.71 -17.97 -5.87
N LEU A 359 -15.16 -17.83 -7.09
CA LEU A 359 -14.36 -17.57 -8.26
C LEU A 359 -14.91 -16.33 -8.98
N THR A 360 -14.06 -15.32 -9.19
CA THR A 360 -14.43 -14.11 -9.93
C THR A 360 -13.49 -13.92 -11.12
N PHE A 361 -14.04 -13.60 -12.26
CA PHE A 361 -13.29 -13.26 -13.48
C PHE A 361 -13.78 -11.92 -13.99
N ALA A 362 -12.85 -11.04 -14.37
CA ALA A 362 -13.21 -9.77 -14.97
C ALA A 362 -12.31 -9.43 -16.15
N ALA A 363 -12.92 -8.83 -17.17
CA ALA A 363 -12.22 -8.19 -18.28
C ALA A 363 -12.54 -6.71 -18.27
N ARG A 364 -11.51 -5.86 -18.37
CA ARG A 364 -11.64 -4.42 -18.28
C ARG A 364 -10.98 -3.74 -19.47
N ARG A 365 -11.65 -2.72 -20.00
CA ARG A 365 -11.16 -1.88 -21.09
C ARG A 365 -11.11 -0.43 -20.65
N THR A 366 -9.91 0.15 -20.68
CA THR A 366 -9.71 1.58 -20.44
C THR A 366 -10.23 2.39 -21.63
N LEU A 367 -11.09 3.35 -21.37
CA LEU A 367 -11.69 4.27 -22.32
C LEU A 367 -11.15 5.68 -22.06
N GLY A 368 -10.24 6.15 -22.91
CA GLY A 368 -9.57 7.43 -22.70
C GLY A 368 -8.61 7.39 -21.50
N ARG A 369 -8.60 8.46 -20.68
CA ARG A 369 -7.64 8.61 -19.57
C ARG A 369 -8.18 8.16 -18.20
N GLU A 370 -9.48 8.19 -18.00
CA GLU A 370 -10.08 8.08 -16.67
C GLU A 370 -11.16 7.01 -16.53
N TRP A 371 -11.79 6.63 -17.64
CA TRP A 371 -12.93 5.70 -17.64
C TRP A 371 -12.47 4.26 -17.94
N THR A 372 -13.13 3.32 -17.30
CA THR A 372 -12.93 1.88 -17.54
C THR A 372 -14.29 1.19 -17.64
N LEU A 373 -14.51 0.50 -18.74
CA LEU A 373 -15.64 -0.42 -18.92
C LEU A 373 -15.19 -1.82 -18.48
N GLY A 374 -16.00 -2.51 -17.70
CA GLY A 374 -15.69 -3.82 -17.17
C GLY A 374 -16.87 -4.78 -17.30
N VAL A 375 -16.56 -6.05 -17.54
CA VAL A 375 -17.46 -7.17 -17.42
C VAL A 375 -16.92 -8.07 -16.32
N GLU A 376 -17.78 -8.48 -15.41
CA GLU A 376 -17.45 -9.35 -14.29
C GLU A 376 -18.42 -10.52 -14.22
N TYR A 377 -17.87 -11.69 -13.95
CA TYR A 377 -18.60 -12.92 -13.68
C TYR A 377 -18.08 -13.49 -12.36
N GLN A 378 -18.97 -13.80 -11.46
CA GLN A 378 -18.70 -14.45 -10.17
C GLN A 378 -19.51 -15.73 -10.12
N TRP A 379 -18.87 -16.79 -9.65
CA TRP A 379 -19.46 -18.07 -9.29
C TRP A 379 -19.09 -18.37 -7.85
N PHE A 380 -20.06 -18.90 -7.10
CA PHE A 380 -19.84 -19.30 -5.71
C PHE A 380 -20.60 -20.59 -5.40
N ASN A 381 -20.04 -21.36 -4.46
CA ASN A 381 -20.65 -22.57 -3.92
C ASN A 381 -20.32 -22.65 -2.43
N ASN A 382 -21.33 -22.80 -1.60
CA ASN A 382 -21.23 -22.97 -0.16
C ASN A 382 -21.76 -24.35 0.23
N ASP A 383 -20.87 -25.24 0.63
CA ASP A 383 -21.22 -26.50 1.26
C ASP A 383 -21.44 -26.27 2.76
N SER A 384 -22.49 -26.88 3.33
CA SER A 384 -22.81 -26.80 4.76
C SER A 384 -23.12 -28.17 5.35
N THR A 385 -22.74 -28.36 6.62
CA THR A 385 -23.15 -29.57 7.39
C THR A 385 -24.64 -29.58 7.70
N VAL A 386 -25.34 -28.48 7.50
CA VAL A 386 -26.80 -28.34 7.61
C VAL A 386 -27.33 -27.91 6.26
N GLU A 387 -28.16 -28.72 5.63
CA GLU A 387 -28.59 -28.58 4.23
C GLU A 387 -29.23 -27.24 3.92
N ASP A 388 -29.99 -26.66 4.84
CA ASP A 388 -30.64 -25.36 4.70
C ASP A 388 -29.69 -24.18 4.53
N PHE A 389 -28.39 -24.37 4.79
CA PHE A 389 -27.31 -23.37 4.64
C PHE A 389 -26.36 -23.71 3.48
N ALA A 390 -26.62 -24.77 2.72
CA ALA A 390 -25.90 -25.06 1.51
C ALA A 390 -26.52 -24.30 0.33
N TYR A 391 -25.70 -23.65 -0.48
CA TYR A 391 -26.16 -22.86 -1.62
C TYR A 391 -25.09 -22.72 -2.70
N ASP A 392 -25.51 -22.46 -3.92
CA ASP A 392 -24.65 -22.05 -5.00
C ASP A 392 -25.29 -20.90 -5.78
N GLY A 393 -24.50 -20.23 -6.61
CA GLY A 393 -25.03 -19.14 -7.42
C GLY A 393 -23.99 -18.52 -8.33
N GLN A 394 -24.49 -17.63 -9.16
CA GLN A 394 -23.72 -16.91 -10.16
C GLN A 394 -24.19 -15.48 -10.24
N ARG A 395 -23.24 -14.58 -10.44
CA ARG A 395 -23.49 -13.17 -10.66
C ARG A 395 -22.75 -12.69 -11.89
N PHE A 396 -23.45 -11.93 -12.72
CA PHE A 396 -22.87 -11.26 -13.88
C PHE A 396 -23.11 -9.77 -13.77
N ALA A 397 -22.07 -8.94 -14.07
CA ALA A 397 -22.20 -7.49 -14.05
C ALA A 397 -21.42 -6.84 -15.22
N LEU A 398 -22.03 -5.79 -15.80
CA LEU A 398 -21.42 -4.86 -16.74
C LEU A 398 -21.33 -3.49 -16.06
N GLY A 399 -20.11 -2.99 -15.88
CA GLY A 399 -19.87 -1.79 -15.12
C GLY A 399 -19.02 -0.75 -15.83
N LEU A 400 -19.23 0.50 -15.42
CA LEU A 400 -18.43 1.65 -15.82
C LEU A 400 -17.81 2.25 -14.57
N SER A 401 -16.49 2.48 -14.58
CA SER A 401 -15.80 3.08 -13.45
C SER A 401 -14.89 4.23 -13.87
N ARG A 402 -14.63 5.12 -12.93
CA ARG A 402 -13.75 6.28 -13.11
C ARG A 402 -12.88 6.48 -11.87
N SER A 403 -11.58 6.71 -12.09
CA SER A 403 -10.68 7.23 -11.08
C SER A 403 -10.42 8.71 -11.31
N PHE A 404 -10.31 9.48 -10.23
CA PHE A 404 -10.03 10.91 -10.30
C PHE A 404 -8.97 11.29 -9.25
N TYR A 405 -8.22 12.34 -9.58
CA TYR A 405 -7.17 12.91 -8.73
C TYR A 405 -7.34 14.43 -8.73
N GLY A 406 -7.28 15.04 -7.57
CA GLY A 406 -7.39 16.49 -7.39
C GLY A 406 -6.42 17.01 -6.34
N PRO A 407 -6.10 18.32 -6.38
CA PRO A 407 -5.32 19.01 -5.36
C PRO A 407 -6.04 19.10 -4.04
#